data_db2d7dcaffbb8313d6e58be60d178d1e
#
_entry.id   db2d7dcaffbb8313d6e58be60d178d1e
#
_cell.length_a   1.000
_cell.length_b   1.000
_cell.length_c   1.000
_cell.angle_alpha   90.00
_cell.angle_beta   90.00
_cell.angle_gamma   90.00
#
_symmetry.space_group_name_H-M   'P 1'
#
loop_
_entity.id
_entity.type
_entity.pdbx_description
1 polymer ?
#
loop_
_entity_poly.entity_id
_entity_poly.type
_entity_poly.pdbx_seq_one_letter_code
_entity_poly.pdbx_strand_id
1 'polypeptide(L)' 'MGLLTDNDFHVLQTALQRMDELTLTRSLGDWEITASVVPVRHPWPVAMAVQVRNRLGRIEWVQTFESVEQARRAIR' A
#
# COMPACT_ATOMS: atom_id res chain seq x y z
N MET A 1 3.62 15.36 0.23
CA MET A 1 3.62 14.65 1.51
C MET A 1 3.44 13.17 1.27
N GLY A 2 4.34 12.37 1.81
CA GLY A 2 4.27 10.92 1.63
C GLY A 2 3.31 10.25 2.60
N LEU A 3 2.47 9.35 2.11
CA LEU A 3 1.61 8.54 2.95
C LEU A 3 2.38 7.41 3.63
N LEU A 4 3.45 6.95 2.98
CA LEU A 4 4.29 5.87 3.47
C LEU A 4 5.75 6.32 3.45
N THR A 5 6.56 5.75 4.35
CA THR A 5 7.99 6.03 4.41
C THR A 5 8.75 5.12 3.45
N ASP A 6 10.01 5.46 3.17
CA ASP A 6 10.88 4.60 2.36
C ASP A 6 11.03 3.22 3.00
N ASN A 7 11.09 3.16 4.32
CA ASN A 7 11.17 1.89 5.03
C ASN A 7 9.91 1.05 4.82
N ASP A 8 8.73 1.69 4.81
CA ASP A 8 7.47 0.99 4.55
C ASP A 8 7.49 0.37 3.17
N PHE A 9 7.93 1.11 2.15
CA PHE A 9 8.05 0.59 0.79
C PHE A 9 9.04 -0.56 0.72
N HIS A 10 10.15 -0.46 1.44
CA HIS A 10 11.15 -1.53 1.48
C HIS A 10 10.58 -2.82 2.07
N VAL A 11 9.85 -2.71 3.18
CA VAL A 11 9.22 -3.86 3.83
C VAL A 11 8.20 -4.52 2.91
N LEU A 12 7.36 -3.70 2.24
CA LEU A 12 6.36 -4.20 1.31
C LEU A 12 7.01 -4.88 0.10
N GLN A 13 8.06 -4.28 -0.45
CA GLN A 13 8.78 -4.85 -1.58
C GLN A 13 9.43 -6.18 -1.21
N THR A 14 10.02 -6.26 -0.02
CA THR A 14 10.66 -7.49 0.45
C THR A 14 9.64 -8.63 0.60
N ALA A 15 8.47 -8.33 1.16
CA ALA A 15 7.40 -9.31 1.27
C ALA A 15 6.97 -9.81 -0.11
N LEU A 16 6.80 -8.90 -1.06
CA LEU A 16 6.39 -9.26 -2.41
C LEU A 16 7.44 -10.12 -3.11
N GLN A 17 8.73 -9.84 -2.92
CA GLN A 17 9.82 -10.64 -3.47
C GLN A 17 9.83 -12.07 -2.92
N ARG A 18 9.32 -12.25 -1.71
CA ARG A 18 9.19 -13.57 -1.08
C ARG A 18 7.87 -14.24 -1.40
N MET A 19 7.04 -13.64 -2.25
CA MET A 19 5.71 -14.12 -2.57
C MET A 19 4.79 -14.18 -1.35
N ASP A 20 5.01 -13.30 -0.38
CA ASP A 20 4.20 -13.20 0.82
C ASP A 20 3.19 -12.06 0.72
N GLU A 21 2.06 -12.24 1.37
CA GLU A 21 1.09 -11.16 1.55
C GLU A 21 1.47 -10.39 2.81
N LEU A 22 1.34 -9.07 2.76
CA LEU A 22 1.62 -8.22 3.91
C LEU A 22 0.71 -7.00 3.89
N THR A 23 0.20 -6.64 5.05
CA THR A 23 -0.59 -5.43 5.23
C THR A 23 0.05 -4.58 6.32
N LEU A 24 0.31 -3.33 6.00
CA LEU A 24 0.81 -2.33 6.94
C LEU A 24 -0.26 -1.29 7.19
N THR A 25 -0.37 -0.86 8.44
CA THR A 25 -1.28 0.21 8.83
C THR A 25 -0.47 1.31 9.51
N ARG A 26 -0.71 2.56 9.08
CA ARG A 26 -0.06 3.74 9.64
C ARG A 26 -1.11 4.77 9.98
N SER A 27 -0.88 5.50 11.06
CA SER A 27 -1.72 6.64 11.44
C SER A 27 -1.02 7.92 11.04
N LEU A 28 -1.77 8.83 10.42
CA LEU A 28 -1.28 10.14 10.01
C LEU A 28 -2.33 11.17 10.41
N GLY A 29 -2.18 11.74 11.62
CA GLY A 29 -3.20 12.59 12.20
C GLY A 29 -4.49 11.82 12.41
N ASP A 30 -5.59 12.33 11.83
CA ASP A 30 -6.90 11.68 11.90
C ASP A 30 -7.11 10.62 10.82
N TRP A 31 -6.08 10.36 10.01
CA TRP A 31 -6.16 9.44 8.89
C TRP A 31 -5.48 8.12 9.22
N GLU A 32 -6.07 7.03 8.74
CA GLU A 32 -5.47 5.70 8.81
C GLU A 32 -5.14 5.25 7.39
N ILE A 33 -3.87 4.95 7.15
CA ILE A 33 -3.40 4.49 5.86
C ILE A 33 -3.11 3.00 5.95
N THR A 34 -3.74 2.21 5.09
CA THR A 34 -3.52 0.77 5.00
C THR A 34 -2.93 0.45 3.65
N ALA A 35 -1.76 -0.19 3.64
CA ALA A 35 -1.09 -0.59 2.42
C ALA A 35 -0.93 -2.12 2.44
N SER A 36 -1.38 -2.77 1.39
CA SER A 36 -1.33 -4.23 1.27
C SER A 36 -0.62 -4.62 0.00
N VAL A 37 0.25 -5.63 0.08
CA VAL A 37 0.85 -6.26 -1.09
C VAL A 37 0.39 -7.70 -1.19
N VAL A 38 0.17 -8.14 -2.43
CA VAL A 38 -0.27 -9.51 -2.74
C VAL A 38 0.53 -9.95 -3.95
N PRO A 39 1.07 -11.19 -3.97
CA PRO A 39 1.76 -11.68 -5.16
C PRO A 39 0.89 -11.57 -6.39
N VAL A 40 1.47 -11.02 -7.47
CA VAL A 40 0.75 -10.84 -8.74
C VAL A 40 0.40 -12.21 -9.31
N ARG A 41 -0.87 -12.39 -9.69
CA ARG A 41 -1.38 -13.64 -10.29
C ARG A 41 -2.12 -13.28 -11.56
N HIS A 42 -1.75 -13.94 -12.64
CA HIS A 42 -2.46 -13.80 -13.89
C HIS A 42 -3.92 -14.23 -13.73
N PRO A 43 -4.93 -13.49 -14.26
CA PRO A 43 -4.80 -12.31 -15.11
C PRO A 43 -4.80 -10.96 -14.36
N TRP A 44 -4.69 -10.96 -13.04
CA TRP A 44 -4.79 -9.76 -12.21
C TRP A 44 -3.41 -9.15 -11.96
N PRO A 45 -3.06 -8.01 -12.59
CA PRO A 45 -1.73 -7.43 -12.43
C PRO A 45 -1.57 -6.53 -11.19
N VAL A 46 -2.51 -6.60 -10.25
CA VAL A 46 -2.46 -5.76 -9.05
C VAL A 46 -1.52 -6.38 -8.03
N ALA A 47 -0.48 -5.65 -7.65
CA ALA A 47 0.48 -6.09 -6.64
C ALA A 47 0.27 -5.37 -5.31
N MET A 48 -0.27 -4.17 -5.32
CA MET A 48 -0.38 -3.35 -4.13
C MET A 48 -1.67 -2.54 -4.14
N ALA A 49 -2.28 -2.38 -2.97
CA ALA A 49 -3.43 -1.51 -2.78
C ALA A 49 -3.16 -0.60 -1.60
N VAL A 50 -3.52 0.68 -1.73
CA VAL A 50 -3.40 1.66 -0.66
C VAL A 50 -4.77 2.26 -0.41
N GLN A 51 -5.14 2.33 0.86
CA GLN A 51 -6.43 2.80 1.29
C GLN A 51 -6.26 3.83 2.40
N VAL A 52 -6.98 4.93 2.31
CA VAL A 52 -6.97 5.98 3.34
C VAL A 52 -8.37 6.08 3.93
N ARG A 53 -8.46 5.94 5.24
CA ARG A 53 -9.71 6.06 5.99
C ARG A 53 -9.65 7.29 6.90
N ASN A 54 -10.80 7.92 7.11
CA ASN A 54 -10.92 8.99 8.07
C ASN A 54 -11.13 8.41 9.48
N ARG A 55 -11.20 9.28 10.49
CA ARG A 55 -11.38 8.88 11.89
C ARG A 55 -12.70 8.16 12.16
N LEU A 56 -13.67 8.27 11.25
CA LEU A 56 -14.96 7.57 11.35
C LEU A 56 -14.91 6.19 10.70
N GLY A 57 -13.75 5.79 10.18
CA GLY A 57 -13.57 4.51 9.53
C GLY A 57 -14.05 4.46 8.09
N ARG A 58 -14.42 5.60 7.50
CA ARG A 58 -14.89 5.67 6.12
C ARG A 58 -13.72 5.78 5.18
N ILE A 59 -13.79 5.06 4.06
CA ILE A 59 -12.78 5.12 3.01
C ILE A 59 -12.91 6.45 2.27
N GLU A 60 -11.85 7.26 2.32
CA GLU A 60 -11.79 8.53 1.60
C GLU A 60 -11.07 8.38 0.26
N TRP A 61 -10.17 7.41 0.17
CA TRP A 61 -9.39 7.20 -1.02
C TRP A 61 -8.88 5.77 -1.06
N VAL A 62 -8.87 5.18 -2.26
CA VAL A 62 -8.28 3.86 -2.47
C VAL A 62 -7.71 3.81 -3.88
N GLN A 63 -6.53 3.23 -4.03
CA GLN A 63 -5.93 3.04 -5.33
C GLN A 63 -5.12 1.75 -5.34
N THR A 64 -5.15 1.06 -6.49
CA THR A 64 -4.37 -0.15 -6.71
C THR A 64 -3.22 0.15 -7.65
N PHE A 65 -2.15 -0.62 -7.52
CA PHE A 65 -0.93 -0.46 -8.30
C PHE A 65 -0.45 -1.81 -8.81
N GLU A 66 0.16 -1.81 -9.99
CA GLU A 66 0.70 -3.03 -10.58
C GLU A 66 2.06 -3.42 -9.99
N SER A 67 2.73 -2.48 -9.30
CA SER A 67 4.00 -2.71 -8.65
C SER A 67 4.18 -1.77 -7.47
N VAL A 68 5.08 -2.13 -6.56
CA VAL A 68 5.45 -1.27 -5.43
C VAL A 68 6.16 -0.01 -5.95
N GLU A 69 6.94 -0.13 -7.01
CA GLU A 69 7.64 1.00 -7.63
C GLU A 69 6.64 2.03 -8.16
N GLN A 70 5.57 1.57 -8.82
CA GLN A 70 4.51 2.44 -9.30
C GLN A 70 3.83 3.18 -8.15
N ALA A 71 3.55 2.47 -7.05
CA ALA A 71 2.96 3.06 -5.86
C ALA A 71 3.88 4.12 -5.26
N ARG A 72 5.17 3.83 -5.18
CA ARG A 72 6.16 4.77 -4.64
C ARG A 72 6.17 6.08 -5.41
N ARG A 73 6.09 6.03 -6.73
CA ARG A 73 6.05 7.23 -7.57
C ARG A 73 4.77 8.03 -7.36
N ALA A 74 3.65 7.35 -7.13
CA ALA A 74 2.35 8.00 -7.02
C ALA A 74 2.09 8.64 -5.65
N ILE A 75 2.58 8.02 -4.57
CA ILE A 75 2.22 8.42 -3.20
C ILE A 75 3.41 8.77 -2.32
N ARG A 76 4.56 8.92 -2.91
CA ARG A 76 5.77 9.29 -2.20
C ARG A 76 5.75 10.73 -1.69
#